data_b8a360ca7d12d534b43acbe16240b7e5
#
_entry.id   b8a360ca7d12d534b43acbe16240b7e5
#
_cell.length_a   1.000
_cell.length_b   1.000
_cell.length_c   1.000
_cell.angle_alpha   90.00
_cell.angle_beta   90.00
_cell.angle_gamma   90.00
#
_symmetry.space_group_name_H-M   'P 1'
#
loop_
_entity.id
_entity.type
_entity.pdbx_description
1 polymer ?
#
loop_
_entity_poly.entity_id
_entity_poly.type
_entity_poly.pdbx_seq_one_letter_code
_entity_poly.pdbx_strand_id
1 'polypeptide(L)'
;MELKITELFYSIQGESSYTGLPCIFIRVCECNLRCHYCDTKYAYHEGKYYSIQEIMRFVSKYHTKLVTITGGEPLLQPSVVSLTDCLLEKGYVVLVETNGSLPINVFSPKVIRIMDIKCPGSGMSNFMDWKNIDYLTVKDEVKFVLSDRDDYDWAKEIMLKYQLQRRCQVLFSPVFKKLALSTLAEWILTDQISVRLQPQLHKIIWGEIRGR
;
A
#
# COMPACT_ATOMS: atom_id res chain seq x y z
N MET A 1 -23.36 -5.77 5.33
CA MET A 1 -21.97 -5.70 5.78
C MET A 1 -21.53 -4.24 5.75
N GLU A 2 -20.81 -3.81 6.78
CA GLU A 2 -20.31 -2.44 6.94
C GLU A 2 -18.81 -2.44 7.13
N LEU A 3 -18.18 -1.33 6.78
CA LEU A 3 -16.77 -1.04 7.02
C LEU A 3 -16.63 0.30 7.72
N LYS A 4 -15.69 0.40 8.64
CA LYS A 4 -15.33 1.67 9.28
C LYS A 4 -14.30 2.38 8.36
N ILE A 5 -14.73 3.45 7.74
CA ILE A 5 -13.98 4.19 6.73
C ILE A 5 -13.53 5.53 7.29
N THR A 6 -12.25 5.84 7.16
CA THR A 6 -11.67 7.13 7.50
C THR A 6 -11.92 8.15 6.40
N GLU A 7 -11.68 7.76 5.14
CA GLU A 7 -11.79 8.66 3.98
C GLU A 7 -12.29 7.92 2.73
N LEU A 8 -13.14 8.61 1.97
CA LEU A 8 -13.48 8.25 0.59
C LEU A 8 -13.16 9.46 -0.30
N PHE A 9 -12.23 9.31 -1.23
CA PHE A 9 -11.82 10.43 -2.09
C PHE A 9 -11.38 9.97 -3.47
N TYR A 10 -11.34 10.92 -4.41
CA TYR A 10 -10.85 10.71 -5.77
C TYR A 10 -9.63 11.60 -5.99
N SER A 11 -8.55 11.01 -6.45
CA SER A 11 -7.28 11.69 -6.62
C SER A 11 -6.41 10.99 -7.67
N ILE A 12 -5.13 11.33 -7.70
CA ILE A 12 -4.11 10.62 -8.49
C ILE A 12 -3.45 9.55 -7.61
N GLN A 13 -3.30 8.32 -8.11
CA GLN A 13 -2.49 7.32 -7.44
C GLN A 13 -1.04 7.82 -7.35
N GLY A 14 -0.57 8.02 -6.12
CA GLY A 14 0.74 8.62 -5.86
C GLY A 14 1.86 7.61 -5.73
N GLU A 15 1.53 6.32 -5.65
CA GLU A 15 2.46 5.22 -5.40
C GLU A 15 2.16 4.03 -6.31
N SER A 16 2.93 2.94 -6.17
CA SER A 16 2.81 1.72 -6.98
C SER A 16 3.17 1.88 -8.47
N SER A 17 3.04 0.82 -9.23
CA SER A 17 3.19 0.88 -10.69
C SER A 17 2.04 1.62 -11.39
N TYR A 18 0.98 1.95 -10.64
CA TYR A 18 -0.18 2.74 -11.09
C TYR A 18 -0.04 4.25 -10.84
N THR A 19 1.14 4.70 -10.37
CA THR A 19 1.43 6.13 -10.14
C THR A 19 1.07 7.00 -11.33
N GLY A 20 0.38 8.12 -11.07
CA GLY A 20 -0.04 9.09 -12.08
C GLY A 20 -1.45 8.86 -12.63
N LEU A 21 -2.07 7.72 -12.36
CA LEU A 21 -3.43 7.44 -12.85
C LEU A 21 -4.50 8.00 -11.91
N PRO A 22 -5.62 8.52 -12.44
CA PRO A 22 -6.80 8.85 -11.65
C PRO A 22 -7.31 7.61 -10.90
N CYS A 23 -7.51 7.72 -9.59
CA CYS A 23 -7.84 6.60 -8.72
C CYS A 23 -8.86 7.00 -7.65
N ILE A 24 -9.75 6.08 -7.29
CA ILE A 24 -10.66 6.22 -6.16
C ILE A 24 -10.01 5.55 -4.96
N PHE A 25 -9.93 6.26 -3.85
CA PHE A 25 -9.36 5.76 -2.60
C PHE A 25 -10.44 5.47 -1.58
N ILE A 26 -10.34 4.29 -0.98
CA ILE A 26 -11.13 3.83 0.16
C ILE A 26 -10.15 3.59 1.30
N ARG A 27 -10.03 4.56 2.21
CA ARG A 27 -9.14 4.45 3.37
C ARG A 27 -9.92 3.93 4.57
N VAL A 28 -9.63 2.71 4.97
CA VAL A 28 -10.24 2.11 6.15
C VAL A 28 -9.62 2.63 7.43
N CYS A 29 -10.41 2.59 8.51
CA CYS A 29 -9.97 2.92 9.86
C CYS A 29 -9.32 1.70 10.53
N GLU A 30 -8.50 1.98 11.53
CA GLU A 30 -7.79 1.04 12.39
C GLU A 30 -6.56 0.39 11.74
N CYS A 31 -5.53 0.20 12.55
CA CYS A 31 -4.29 -0.49 12.19
C CYS A 31 -3.76 -1.24 13.42
N ASN A 32 -3.22 -2.42 13.22
CA ASN A 32 -2.58 -3.21 14.27
C ASN A 32 -1.10 -2.85 14.49
N LEU A 33 -0.50 -2.06 13.60
CA LEU A 33 0.88 -1.59 13.71
C LEU A 33 0.96 -0.12 14.16
N ARG A 34 2.13 0.29 14.68
CA ARG A 34 2.42 1.65 15.16
C ARG A 34 3.77 2.13 14.65
N CYS A 35 3.90 2.21 13.31
CA CYS A 35 5.14 2.63 12.66
C CYS A 35 5.57 4.03 13.10
N HIS A 36 6.86 4.24 13.36
CA HIS A 36 7.42 5.51 13.82
C HIS A 36 7.13 6.64 12.83
N TYR A 37 7.27 6.39 11.54
CA TYR A 37 7.08 7.36 10.45
C TYR A 37 5.69 7.30 9.79
N CYS A 38 4.69 6.72 10.46
CA CYS A 38 3.34 6.67 9.90
C CYS A 38 2.80 8.06 9.63
N ASP A 39 2.44 8.34 8.38
CA ASP A 39 1.87 9.62 7.95
C ASP A 39 0.33 9.67 8.03
N THR A 40 -0.30 8.55 8.37
CA THR A 40 -1.75 8.38 8.39
C THR A 40 -2.26 8.01 9.79
N LYS A 41 -1.62 8.54 10.85
CA LYS A 41 -1.96 8.22 12.25
C LYS A 41 -3.43 8.53 12.62
N TYR A 42 -4.05 9.48 11.94
CA TYR A 42 -5.47 9.80 12.11
C TYR A 42 -6.39 8.62 11.76
N ALA A 43 -5.99 7.75 10.81
CA ALA A 43 -6.76 6.56 10.47
C ALA A 43 -6.78 5.49 11.57
N TYR A 44 -6.01 5.63 12.64
CA TYR A 44 -6.10 4.71 13.77
C TYR A 44 -7.44 4.77 14.50
N HIS A 45 -8.09 5.94 14.50
CA HIS A 45 -9.29 6.18 15.32
C HIS A 45 -10.40 6.90 14.58
N GLU A 46 -10.07 7.74 13.59
CA GLU A 46 -11.04 8.53 12.85
C GLU A 46 -11.74 7.66 11.80
N GLY A 47 -13.04 7.45 11.94
CA GLY A 47 -13.80 6.70 10.93
C GLY A 47 -15.29 6.68 11.23
N LYS A 48 -16.08 6.49 10.15
CA LYS A 48 -17.53 6.30 10.20
C LYS A 48 -17.87 4.98 9.51
N TYR A 49 -18.95 4.34 9.93
CA TYR A 49 -19.45 3.13 9.30
C TYR A 49 -20.17 3.47 7.99
N TYR A 50 -19.82 2.72 6.96
CA TYR A 50 -20.47 2.75 5.65
C TYR A 50 -20.83 1.32 5.24
N SER A 51 -22.03 1.13 4.74
CA SER A 51 -22.38 -0.11 4.05
C SER A 51 -21.61 -0.24 2.74
N ILE A 52 -21.39 -1.47 2.27
CA ILE A 52 -20.79 -1.72 0.95
C ILE A 52 -21.57 -0.98 -0.15
N GLN A 53 -22.89 -0.91 -0.05
CA GLN A 53 -23.73 -0.21 -1.01
C GLN A 53 -23.47 1.30 -1.06
N GLU A 54 -23.21 1.95 0.08
CA GLU A 54 -22.85 3.37 0.14
C GLU A 54 -21.48 3.63 -0.47
N ILE A 55 -20.51 2.75 -0.19
CA ILE A 55 -19.18 2.81 -0.81
C ILE A 55 -19.31 2.65 -2.33
N MET A 56 -20.06 1.66 -2.81
CA MET A 56 -20.29 1.45 -4.24
C MET A 56 -20.97 2.64 -4.92
N ARG A 57 -21.95 3.28 -4.24
CA ARG A 57 -22.55 4.53 -4.72
C ARG A 57 -21.56 5.68 -4.82
N PHE A 58 -20.61 5.77 -3.89
CA PHE A 58 -19.53 6.76 -3.98
C PHE A 58 -18.62 6.47 -5.17
N VAL A 59 -18.15 5.23 -5.31
CA VAL A 59 -17.25 4.79 -6.37
C VAL A 59 -17.86 5.02 -7.75
N SER A 60 -19.16 4.77 -7.92
CA SER A 60 -19.86 4.92 -9.20
C SER A 60 -20.01 6.36 -9.71
N LYS A 61 -19.67 7.37 -8.90
CA LYS A 61 -19.69 8.79 -9.32
C LYS A 61 -18.56 9.14 -10.29
N TYR A 62 -17.52 8.32 -10.36
CA TYR A 62 -16.31 8.61 -11.12
C TYR A 62 -16.15 7.66 -12.30
N HIS A 63 -15.60 8.18 -13.40
CA HIS A 63 -15.39 7.38 -14.63
C HIS A 63 -14.21 6.42 -14.56
N THR A 64 -13.23 6.67 -13.67
CA THR A 64 -12.10 5.76 -13.51
C THR A 64 -12.54 4.38 -13.03
N LYS A 65 -11.84 3.35 -13.47
CA LYS A 65 -12.04 1.98 -13.02
C LYS A 65 -10.97 1.52 -12.03
N LEU A 66 -10.06 2.40 -11.62
CA LEU A 66 -9.02 2.08 -10.65
C LEU A 66 -9.47 2.47 -9.24
N VAL A 67 -9.43 1.50 -8.33
CA VAL A 67 -9.77 1.68 -6.91
C VAL A 67 -8.63 1.16 -6.06
N THR A 68 -8.19 1.97 -5.11
CA THR A 68 -7.22 1.55 -4.07
C THR A 68 -7.91 1.49 -2.73
N ILE A 69 -7.88 0.31 -2.10
CA ILE A 69 -8.27 0.11 -0.71
C ILE A 69 -6.99 0.17 0.13
N THR A 70 -6.93 1.10 1.04
CA THR A 70 -5.76 1.39 1.89
C THR A 70 -6.24 1.80 3.29
N GLY A 71 -5.40 2.40 4.09
CA GLY A 71 -5.86 3.03 5.31
C GLY A 71 -4.94 2.84 6.48
N GLY A 72 -5.48 2.29 7.56
CA GLY A 72 -4.74 1.60 8.59
C GLY A 72 -4.30 0.24 8.06
N GLU A 73 -5.00 -0.84 8.43
CA GLU A 73 -4.81 -2.16 7.82
C GLU A 73 -6.15 -2.71 7.32
N PRO A 74 -6.33 -2.86 6.00
CA PRO A 74 -7.59 -3.34 5.43
C PRO A 74 -8.03 -4.70 5.97
N LEU A 75 -7.09 -5.60 6.21
CA LEU A 75 -7.37 -6.97 6.65
C LEU A 75 -7.86 -7.09 8.10
N LEU A 76 -7.84 -6.01 8.89
CA LEU A 76 -8.52 -5.97 10.19
C LEU A 76 -10.03 -5.99 10.08
N GLN A 77 -10.58 -5.64 8.92
CA GLN A 77 -12.00 -5.60 8.68
C GLN A 77 -12.43 -6.69 7.69
N PRO A 78 -12.99 -7.83 8.14
CA PRO A 78 -13.34 -8.96 7.25
C PRO A 78 -14.25 -8.58 6.07
N SER A 79 -15.10 -7.57 6.23
CA SER A 79 -15.97 -7.06 5.16
C SER A 79 -15.20 -6.46 3.98
N VAL A 80 -13.88 -6.22 4.11
CA VAL A 80 -13.03 -5.72 3.01
C VAL A 80 -12.96 -6.73 1.87
N VAL A 81 -12.96 -8.03 2.17
CA VAL A 81 -12.96 -9.09 1.15
C VAL A 81 -14.24 -9.01 0.30
N SER A 82 -15.38 -8.89 0.94
CA SER A 82 -16.68 -8.73 0.23
C SER A 82 -16.73 -7.44 -0.60
N LEU A 83 -16.11 -6.36 -0.11
CA LEU A 83 -16.01 -5.11 -0.88
C LEU A 83 -15.14 -5.30 -2.13
N THR A 84 -13.99 -5.99 -2.01
CA THR A 84 -13.13 -6.26 -3.18
C THR A 84 -13.86 -7.10 -4.23
N ASP A 85 -14.64 -8.10 -3.81
CA ASP A 85 -15.41 -8.94 -4.73
C ASP A 85 -16.50 -8.13 -5.45
N CYS A 86 -17.26 -7.29 -4.73
CA CYS A 86 -18.26 -6.39 -5.33
C CYS A 86 -17.64 -5.43 -6.36
N LEU A 87 -16.44 -4.89 -6.09
CA LEU A 87 -15.74 -4.01 -7.00
C LEU A 87 -15.30 -4.77 -8.27
N LEU A 88 -14.72 -5.95 -8.11
CA LEU A 88 -14.28 -6.81 -9.21
C LEU A 88 -15.45 -7.23 -10.12
N GLU A 89 -16.60 -7.58 -9.53
CA GLU A 89 -17.84 -7.91 -10.28
C GLU A 89 -18.35 -6.75 -11.12
N LYS A 90 -18.11 -5.51 -10.69
CA LYS A 90 -18.45 -4.28 -11.43
C LYS A 90 -17.36 -3.82 -12.41
N GLY A 91 -16.33 -4.65 -12.61
CA GLY A 91 -15.26 -4.41 -13.57
C GLY A 91 -14.25 -3.35 -13.14
N TYR A 92 -14.08 -3.13 -11.84
CA TYR A 92 -13.00 -2.27 -11.33
C TYR A 92 -11.68 -3.05 -11.24
N VAL A 93 -10.58 -2.36 -11.46
CA VAL A 93 -9.23 -2.81 -11.10
C VAL A 93 -9.03 -2.44 -9.64
N VAL A 94 -8.79 -3.45 -8.80
CA VAL A 94 -8.74 -3.27 -7.35
C VAL A 94 -7.32 -3.48 -6.84
N LEU A 95 -6.74 -2.43 -6.26
CA LEU A 95 -5.50 -2.45 -5.52
C LEU A 95 -5.81 -2.55 -4.03
N VAL A 96 -5.07 -3.37 -3.28
CA VAL A 96 -5.14 -3.41 -1.82
C VAL A 96 -3.73 -3.19 -1.27
N GLU A 97 -3.56 -2.09 -0.54
CA GLU A 97 -2.34 -1.80 0.21
C GLU A 97 -2.47 -2.39 1.61
N THR A 98 -1.59 -3.32 1.96
CA THR A 98 -1.57 -4.00 3.27
C THR A 98 -0.18 -3.93 3.89
N ASN A 99 -0.13 -3.92 5.21
CA ASN A 99 1.14 -3.94 5.94
C ASN A 99 1.78 -5.35 6.04
N GLY A 100 1.16 -6.37 5.46
CA GLY A 100 1.68 -7.73 5.38
C GLY A 100 1.73 -8.51 6.70
N SER A 101 1.11 -8.01 7.77
CA SER A 101 1.08 -8.69 9.08
C SER A 101 -0.05 -9.72 9.21
N LEU A 102 -1.01 -9.71 8.28
CA LEU A 102 -2.16 -10.60 8.24
C LEU A 102 -2.19 -11.38 6.92
N PRO A 103 -2.84 -12.56 6.88
CA PRO A 103 -2.87 -13.41 5.68
C PRO A 103 -3.51 -12.70 4.48
N ILE A 104 -2.77 -12.59 3.36
CA ILE A 104 -3.24 -11.94 2.13
C ILE A 104 -3.95 -12.88 1.16
N ASN A 105 -3.93 -14.17 1.40
CA ASN A 105 -4.54 -15.21 0.56
C ASN A 105 -6.07 -15.24 0.62
N VAL A 106 -6.67 -14.41 1.47
CA VAL A 106 -8.12 -14.26 1.57
C VAL A 106 -8.73 -13.50 0.39
N PHE A 107 -7.92 -12.73 -0.33
CA PHE A 107 -8.38 -11.97 -1.49
C PHE A 107 -8.48 -12.83 -2.75
N SER A 108 -9.47 -12.51 -3.59
CA SER A 108 -9.55 -13.06 -4.96
C SER A 108 -8.20 -12.92 -5.69
N PRO A 109 -7.80 -13.93 -6.49
CA PRO A 109 -6.61 -13.82 -7.33
C PRO A 109 -6.62 -12.64 -8.32
N LYS A 110 -7.75 -11.98 -8.53
CA LYS A 110 -7.87 -10.78 -9.39
C LYS A 110 -7.47 -9.49 -8.68
N VAL A 111 -7.47 -9.45 -7.35
CA VAL A 111 -7.00 -8.31 -6.56
C VAL A 111 -5.49 -8.17 -6.72
N ILE A 112 -5.02 -6.95 -6.93
CA ILE A 112 -3.61 -6.62 -6.96
C ILE A 112 -3.20 -6.20 -5.55
N ARG A 113 -2.27 -6.94 -4.96
CA ARG A 113 -1.81 -6.70 -3.59
C ARG A 113 -0.52 -5.90 -3.63
N ILE A 114 -0.50 -4.80 -2.88
CA ILE A 114 0.70 -3.98 -2.64
C ILE A 114 1.08 -4.20 -1.18
N MET A 115 2.04 -5.08 -0.94
CA MET A 115 2.44 -5.46 0.41
C MET A 115 3.60 -4.61 0.87
N ASP A 116 3.38 -3.80 1.90
CA ASP A 116 4.37 -2.91 2.50
C ASP A 116 5.15 -3.66 3.59
N ILE A 117 6.30 -4.23 3.23
CA ILE A 117 7.20 -4.89 4.16
C ILE A 117 7.85 -3.84 5.06
N LYS A 118 7.58 -3.92 6.34
CA LYS A 118 8.06 -2.95 7.32
C LYS A 118 9.52 -3.17 7.68
N CYS A 119 10.35 -2.17 7.36
CA CYS A 119 11.78 -2.16 7.67
C CYS A 119 12.02 -1.92 9.18
N PRO A 120 13.22 -2.24 9.71
CA PRO A 120 13.58 -2.02 11.11
C PRO A 120 13.33 -0.58 11.59
N GLY A 121 13.63 0.44 10.79
CA GLY A 121 13.40 1.85 11.11
C GLY A 121 11.93 2.22 11.33
N SER A 122 10.99 1.36 10.92
CA SER A 122 9.56 1.50 11.26
C SER A 122 9.25 1.13 12.70
N GLY A 123 10.10 0.33 13.37
CA GLY A 123 9.84 -0.34 14.65
C GLY A 123 8.89 -1.53 14.56
N MET A 124 8.45 -1.94 13.34
CA MET A 124 7.39 -2.95 13.15
C MET A 124 7.82 -4.16 12.28
N SER A 125 9.08 -4.31 11.96
CA SER A 125 9.59 -5.39 11.10
C SER A 125 9.32 -6.81 11.62
N ASN A 126 9.22 -6.98 12.94
CA ASN A 126 8.94 -8.27 13.57
C ASN A 126 7.49 -8.76 13.44
N PHE A 127 6.58 -7.93 12.91
CA PHE A 127 5.17 -8.28 12.77
C PHE A 127 4.81 -8.82 11.39
N MET A 128 5.78 -8.96 10.50
CA MET A 128 5.55 -9.46 9.14
C MET A 128 5.16 -10.94 9.15
N ASP A 129 4.07 -11.28 8.47
CA ASP A 129 3.76 -12.69 8.15
C ASP A 129 4.48 -13.08 6.86
N TRP A 130 5.65 -13.69 7.00
CA TRP A 130 6.51 -14.08 5.88
C TRP A 130 5.89 -15.13 4.96
N LYS A 131 4.85 -15.86 5.40
CA LYS A 131 4.09 -16.79 4.55
C LYS A 131 3.37 -16.08 3.41
N ASN A 132 3.10 -14.79 3.56
CA ASN A 132 2.46 -13.97 2.53
C ASN A 132 3.26 -13.94 1.22
N ILE A 133 4.57 -14.09 1.29
CA ILE A 133 5.45 -14.10 0.10
C ILE A 133 5.08 -15.24 -0.85
N ASP A 134 4.61 -16.38 -0.34
CA ASP A 134 4.24 -17.52 -1.16
C ASP A 134 2.97 -17.31 -1.98
N TYR A 135 2.16 -16.32 -1.58
CA TYR A 135 0.92 -15.94 -2.28
C TYR A 135 1.10 -14.81 -3.30
N LEU A 136 2.28 -14.16 -3.33
CA LEU A 136 2.57 -13.08 -4.29
C LEU A 136 2.73 -13.64 -5.71
N THR A 137 2.25 -12.87 -6.67
CA THR A 137 2.32 -13.18 -8.09
C THR A 137 2.89 -11.98 -8.87
N VAL A 138 3.18 -12.17 -10.15
CA VAL A 138 3.79 -11.14 -11.02
C VAL A 138 3.01 -9.83 -11.14
N LYS A 139 1.72 -9.82 -10.81
CA LYS A 139 0.88 -8.62 -10.80
C LYS A 139 0.91 -7.87 -9.47
N ASP A 140 1.39 -8.53 -8.41
CA ASP A 140 1.46 -7.95 -7.08
C ASP A 140 2.74 -7.13 -6.92
N GLU A 141 2.80 -6.33 -5.88
CA GLU A 141 3.94 -5.47 -5.59
C GLU A 141 4.37 -5.63 -4.12
N VAL A 142 5.66 -5.53 -3.91
CA VAL A 142 6.25 -5.40 -2.57
C VAL A 142 6.88 -4.03 -2.44
N LYS A 143 6.49 -3.29 -1.41
CA LYS A 143 7.03 -1.96 -1.11
C LYS A 143 7.87 -2.02 0.17
N PHE A 144 9.04 -1.37 0.14
CA PHE A 144 9.85 -1.06 1.30
C PHE A 144 9.91 0.45 1.46
N VAL A 145 9.55 0.94 2.65
CA VAL A 145 9.65 2.36 3.00
C VAL A 145 10.88 2.55 3.87
N LEU A 146 11.87 3.26 3.35
CA LEU A 146 13.25 3.30 3.84
C LEU A 146 13.52 4.62 4.55
N SER A 147 14.00 4.54 5.80
CA SER A 147 14.35 5.70 6.62
C SER A 147 15.79 6.17 6.41
N ASP A 148 16.70 5.23 6.15
CA ASP A 148 18.14 5.40 6.16
C ASP A 148 18.84 4.26 5.42
N ARG A 149 20.19 4.22 5.53
CA ARG A 149 21.02 3.20 4.91
C ARG A 149 20.80 1.81 5.50
N ASP A 150 20.56 1.70 6.79
CA ASP A 150 20.35 0.41 7.46
C ASP A 150 19.07 -0.26 6.97
N ASP A 151 17.98 0.51 6.81
CA ASP A 151 16.74 0.03 6.20
C ASP A 151 16.96 -0.42 4.74
N TYR A 152 17.77 0.31 3.98
CA TYR A 152 18.09 -0.04 2.60
C TYR A 152 18.86 -1.36 2.50
N ASP A 153 19.91 -1.54 3.30
CA ASP A 153 20.71 -2.76 3.29
C ASP A 153 19.89 -3.96 3.77
N TRP A 154 19.07 -3.79 4.82
CA TRP A 154 18.13 -4.81 5.27
C TRP A 154 17.10 -5.18 4.18
N ALA A 155 16.52 -4.21 3.49
CA ALA A 155 15.56 -4.45 2.41
C ALA A 155 16.19 -5.26 1.26
N LYS A 156 17.46 -4.99 0.92
CA LYS A 156 18.22 -5.79 -0.05
C LYS A 156 18.39 -7.23 0.40
N GLU A 157 18.76 -7.46 1.66
CA GLU A 157 18.89 -8.82 2.22
C GLU A 157 17.56 -9.59 2.14
N ILE A 158 16.44 -8.96 2.53
CA ILE A 158 15.10 -9.55 2.44
C ILE A 158 14.74 -9.86 0.98
N MET A 159 14.97 -8.91 0.09
CA MET A 159 14.70 -9.08 -1.34
C MET A 159 15.45 -10.28 -1.93
N LEU A 160 16.73 -10.44 -1.59
CA LEU A 160 17.56 -11.57 -2.04
C LEU A 160 17.13 -12.88 -1.39
N LYS A 161 16.96 -12.88 -0.07
CA LYS A 161 16.54 -14.06 0.72
C LYS A 161 15.29 -14.72 0.17
N TYR A 162 14.28 -13.90 -0.17
CA TYR A 162 12.98 -14.37 -0.65
C TYR A 162 12.85 -14.35 -2.17
N GLN A 163 13.89 -13.94 -2.90
CA GLN A 163 13.91 -13.82 -4.36
C GLN A 163 12.71 -13.00 -4.90
N LEU A 164 12.39 -11.89 -4.22
CA LEU A 164 11.18 -11.12 -4.49
C LEU A 164 11.08 -10.63 -5.93
N GLN A 165 12.19 -10.24 -6.54
CA GLN A 165 12.26 -9.76 -7.93
C GLN A 165 11.83 -10.82 -8.97
N ARG A 166 11.83 -12.11 -8.61
CA ARG A 166 11.34 -13.20 -9.47
C ARG A 166 9.84 -13.44 -9.30
N ARG A 167 9.25 -12.88 -8.25
CA ARG A 167 7.85 -13.10 -7.88
C ARG A 167 6.95 -11.93 -8.27
N CYS A 168 7.40 -10.71 -8.00
CA CYS A 168 6.59 -9.51 -8.14
C CYS A 168 7.47 -8.27 -8.37
N GLN A 169 6.83 -7.12 -8.63
CA GLN A 169 7.52 -5.83 -8.69
C GLN A 169 7.96 -5.41 -7.28
N VAL A 170 9.23 -5.02 -7.13
CA VAL A 170 9.77 -4.48 -5.87
C VAL A 170 9.92 -2.96 -5.97
N LEU A 171 9.40 -2.25 -4.97
CA LEU A 171 9.39 -0.79 -4.87
C LEU A 171 10.21 -0.34 -3.66
N PHE A 172 11.15 0.58 -3.87
CA PHE A 172 11.89 1.26 -2.80
C PHE A 172 11.44 2.71 -2.73
N SER A 173 10.86 3.08 -1.59
CA SER A 173 10.31 4.42 -1.34
C SER A 173 11.02 5.07 -0.15
N PRO A 174 11.51 6.31 -0.24
CA PRO A 174 12.09 6.98 0.91
C PRO A 174 11.00 7.49 1.87
N VAL A 175 11.25 7.46 3.17
CA VAL A 175 10.44 8.18 4.14
C VAL A 175 10.51 9.66 3.81
N PHE A 176 9.34 10.27 3.56
CA PHE A 176 9.24 11.66 3.15
C PHE A 176 9.90 12.61 4.15
N LYS A 177 10.72 13.55 3.66
CA LYS A 177 11.54 14.50 4.43
C LYS A 177 12.63 13.88 5.32
N LYS A 178 12.80 12.55 5.35
CA LYS A 178 13.84 11.91 6.13
C LYS A 178 14.99 11.39 5.25
N LEU A 179 14.68 10.71 4.16
CA LEU A 179 15.66 10.24 3.19
C LEU A 179 15.43 10.95 1.85
N ALA A 180 16.49 11.58 1.31
CA ALA A 180 16.38 12.24 0.02
C ALA A 180 16.19 11.23 -1.11
N LEU A 181 15.31 11.55 -2.06
CA LEU A 181 15.05 10.70 -3.23
C LEU A 181 16.29 10.49 -4.08
N SER A 182 17.13 11.52 -4.23
CA SER A 182 18.42 11.45 -4.93
C SER A 182 19.38 10.48 -4.27
N THR A 183 19.50 10.51 -2.95
CA THR A 183 20.37 9.59 -2.20
C THR A 183 19.93 8.13 -2.40
N LEU A 184 18.62 7.86 -2.33
CA LEU A 184 18.12 6.51 -2.58
C LEU A 184 18.37 6.08 -4.04
N ALA A 185 18.20 6.99 -5.00
CA ALA A 185 18.49 6.72 -6.41
C ALA A 185 19.98 6.35 -6.62
N GLU A 186 20.89 7.10 -6.00
CA GLU A 186 22.34 6.82 -6.06
C GLU A 186 22.67 5.44 -5.49
N TRP A 187 22.07 5.05 -4.36
CA TRP A 187 22.28 3.72 -3.79
C TRP A 187 21.80 2.60 -4.71
N ILE A 188 20.62 2.75 -5.30
CA ILE A 188 20.05 1.78 -6.25
C ILE A 188 20.97 1.63 -7.48
N LEU A 189 21.47 2.74 -8.04
CA LEU A 189 22.33 2.74 -9.21
C LEU A 189 23.72 2.18 -8.90
N THR A 190 24.31 2.55 -7.77
CA THR A 190 25.61 2.05 -7.33
C THR A 190 25.59 0.54 -7.11
N ASP A 191 24.53 0.04 -6.46
CA ASP A 191 24.40 -1.38 -6.17
C ASP A 191 23.82 -2.19 -7.35
N GLN A 192 23.45 -1.52 -8.46
CA GLN A 192 22.93 -2.12 -9.70
C GLN A 192 21.75 -3.08 -9.45
N ILE A 193 20.89 -2.75 -8.49
CA ILE A 193 19.72 -3.58 -8.16
C ILE A 193 18.51 -3.22 -9.02
N SER A 194 17.77 -4.24 -9.46
CA SER A 194 16.56 -4.05 -10.28
C SER A 194 15.34 -3.85 -9.40
N VAL A 195 15.14 -2.63 -8.90
CA VAL A 195 13.97 -2.20 -8.14
C VAL A 195 13.40 -0.92 -8.74
N ARG A 196 12.12 -0.65 -8.49
CA ARG A 196 11.53 0.62 -8.86
C ARG A 196 11.75 1.64 -7.74
N LEU A 197 12.42 2.75 -8.05
CA LEU A 197 12.42 3.92 -7.19
C LEU A 197 11.02 4.53 -7.16
N GLN A 198 10.44 4.64 -5.97
CA GLN A 198 9.04 5.06 -5.78
C GLN A 198 8.95 6.36 -4.98
N PRO A 199 8.83 7.53 -5.63
CA PRO A 199 8.45 8.75 -4.94
C PRO A 199 6.96 8.72 -4.57
N GLN A 200 6.59 9.48 -3.53
CA GLN A 200 5.19 9.74 -3.20
C GLN A 200 4.69 10.93 -4.04
N LEU A 201 4.20 10.65 -5.26
CA LEU A 201 3.83 11.69 -6.22
C LEU A 201 2.79 12.68 -5.66
N HIS A 202 1.81 12.18 -4.89
CA HIS A 202 0.80 13.03 -4.24
C HIS A 202 1.44 14.06 -3.30
N LYS A 203 2.53 13.70 -2.58
CA LYS A 203 3.25 14.65 -1.72
C LYS A 203 4.08 15.67 -2.50
N ILE A 204 4.55 15.30 -3.70
CA ILE A 204 5.24 16.23 -4.60
C ILE A 204 4.25 17.26 -5.15
N ILE A 205 3.03 16.84 -5.51
CA ILE A 205 2.01 17.71 -6.11
C ILE A 205 1.33 18.60 -5.04
N TRP A 206 0.94 18.01 -3.90
CA TRP A 206 0.06 18.69 -2.92
C TRP A 206 0.64 18.81 -1.51
N GLY A 207 1.85 18.30 -1.27
CA GLY A 207 2.40 18.22 0.08
C GLY A 207 1.68 17.19 0.94
N GLU A 208 1.45 17.51 2.21
CA GLU A 208 0.84 16.60 3.19
C GLU A 208 -0.69 16.86 3.37
N ILE A 209 -1.38 17.23 2.29
CA ILE A 209 -2.83 17.48 2.32
C ILE A 209 -3.59 16.17 2.33
N ARG A 210 -4.54 16.03 3.26
CA ARG A 210 -5.43 14.85 3.36
C ARG A 210 -6.41 14.80 2.19
N GLY A 211 -6.76 13.57 1.74
CA GLY A 211 -7.73 13.34 0.68
C GLY A 211 -7.25 13.75 -0.72
N ARG A 212 -5.92 13.79 -0.91
CA ARG A 212 -5.26 14.12 -2.18
C ARG A 212 -4.27 13.06 -2.59
#